data_07b8ad24334f21212b63ec23eba912b6
#
_entry.id   07b8ad24334f21212b63ec23eba912b6
#
_cell.length_a   1.000
_cell.length_b   1.000
_cell.length_c   1.000
_cell.angle_alpha   90.00
_cell.angle_beta   90.00
_cell.angle_gamma   90.00
#
_symmetry.space_group_name_H-M   'P 1'
#
loop_
_entity.id
_entity.type
_entity.pdbx_description
1 polymer ?
#
loop_
_entity_poly.entity_id
_entity_poly.type
_entity_poly.pdbx_seq_one_letter_code
_entity_poly.pdbx_strand_id
1 'polypeptide(L)'
;MQKNDIKYLILSSLGYVERPDFVQSDDNGVKIVNAQYEHILSLCISKNRWNFFTAQTELTGEENEGKYKYKYKVPADMEVLNNVYSDEYETTIASFEMYRGELYTDSNKCYIDYRKKVCEENLAPYFVEFLRLTGAYMLCHQITGDKDLEQALYAKSQQAFIEASAADNLQKPIRVIDCGVFANIRNW
;
A
#
# COMPACT_ATOMS: atom_id res chain seq x y z
N MET A 1 3.42 -12.56 8.79
CA MET A 1 4.46 -12.19 9.78
C MET A 1 3.82 -11.24 10.76
N GLN A 2 4.08 -11.37 12.08
CA GLN A 2 3.46 -10.51 13.08
C GLN A 2 4.18 -9.15 13.18
N LYS A 3 3.47 -8.13 13.66
CA LYS A 3 3.99 -6.77 13.86
C LYS A 3 5.32 -6.73 14.65
N ASN A 4 5.42 -7.50 15.72
CA ASN A 4 6.64 -7.55 16.54
C ASN A 4 7.81 -8.23 15.85
N ASP A 5 7.57 -9.10 14.87
CA ASP A 5 8.65 -9.68 14.04
C ASP A 5 9.29 -8.62 13.16
N ILE A 6 8.47 -7.75 12.57
CA ILE A 6 8.96 -6.65 11.72
C ILE A 6 9.76 -5.64 12.55
N LYS A 7 9.26 -5.27 13.72
CA LYS A 7 9.98 -4.38 14.65
C LYS A 7 11.34 -4.98 15.06
N TYR A 8 11.40 -6.28 15.30
CA TYR A 8 12.66 -6.96 15.59
C TYR A 8 13.61 -6.93 14.40
N LEU A 9 13.12 -7.16 13.17
CA LEU A 9 13.94 -7.05 11.96
C LEU A 9 14.54 -5.65 11.78
N ILE A 10 13.80 -4.60 12.12
CA ILE A 10 14.30 -3.22 12.12
C ILE A 10 15.44 -3.08 13.14
N LEU A 11 15.21 -3.49 14.40
CA LEU A 11 16.21 -3.40 15.46
C LEU A 11 17.44 -4.26 15.17
N SER A 12 17.27 -5.47 14.61
CA SER A 12 18.39 -6.33 14.24
C SER A 12 19.31 -5.69 13.19
N SER A 13 18.76 -4.87 12.29
CA SER A 13 19.53 -4.07 11.33
C SER A 13 20.36 -2.97 12.00
N LEU A 14 20.04 -2.61 13.23
CA LEU A 14 20.72 -1.63 14.07
C LEU A 14 21.65 -2.27 15.11
N GLY A 15 21.87 -3.60 15.05
CA GLY A 15 22.80 -4.33 15.90
C GLY A 15 22.18 -5.07 17.09
N TYR A 16 20.87 -5.11 17.20
CA TYR A 16 20.23 -5.94 18.25
C TYR A 16 20.33 -7.43 17.88
N VAL A 17 21.03 -8.19 18.70
CA VAL A 17 21.25 -9.63 18.49
C VAL A 17 20.10 -10.46 19.06
N GLU A 18 19.59 -10.10 20.24
CA GLU A 18 18.50 -10.80 20.90
C GLU A 18 17.17 -10.10 20.62
N ARG A 19 16.11 -10.93 20.52
CA ARG A 19 14.74 -10.41 20.36
C ARG A 19 14.25 -9.85 21.70
N PRO A 20 13.96 -8.53 21.77
CA PRO A 20 13.47 -7.93 23.00
C PRO A 20 12.00 -8.26 23.25
N ASP A 21 11.57 -8.13 24.48
CA ASP A 21 10.14 -8.06 24.79
C ASP A 21 9.61 -6.67 24.46
N PHE A 22 8.78 -6.58 23.42
CA PHE A 22 8.21 -5.31 22.95
C PHE A 22 7.17 -4.68 23.89
N VAL A 23 6.71 -5.42 24.91
CA VAL A 23 5.69 -4.96 25.87
C VAL A 23 6.33 -4.48 27.17
N GLN A 24 7.32 -5.21 27.67
CA GLN A 24 7.88 -4.98 29.02
C GLN A 24 9.29 -4.40 29.02
N SER A 25 9.94 -4.29 27.84
CA SER A 25 11.32 -3.81 27.78
C SER A 25 11.43 -2.33 28.09
N ASP A 26 12.36 -1.98 28.96
CA ASP A 26 12.75 -0.60 29.27
C ASP A 26 13.81 -0.04 28.30
N ASP A 27 14.27 -0.85 27.35
CA ASP A 27 15.26 -0.46 26.35
C ASP A 27 14.78 0.72 25.50
N ASN A 28 15.65 1.72 25.32
CA ASN A 28 15.32 2.95 24.60
C ASN A 28 15.03 2.70 23.12
N GLY A 29 15.76 1.80 22.46
CA GLY A 29 15.52 1.48 21.05
C GLY A 29 14.19 0.78 20.85
N VAL A 30 13.76 -0.08 21.80
CA VAL A 30 12.44 -0.71 21.77
C VAL A 30 11.33 0.33 21.93
N LYS A 31 11.50 1.30 22.85
CA LYS A 31 10.54 2.39 23.02
C LYS A 31 10.42 3.25 21.75
N ILE A 32 11.55 3.59 21.13
CA ILE A 32 11.59 4.38 19.90
C ILE A 32 10.88 3.64 18.74
N VAL A 33 11.22 2.35 18.51
CA VAL A 33 10.58 1.61 17.42
C VAL A 33 9.08 1.43 17.67
N ASN A 34 8.65 1.22 18.91
CA ASN A 34 7.24 1.12 19.27
C ASN A 34 6.47 2.40 18.96
N ALA A 35 7.07 3.55 19.27
CA ALA A 35 6.45 4.86 19.04
C ALA A 35 6.37 5.24 17.55
N GLN A 36 7.37 4.85 16.75
CA GLN A 36 7.48 5.32 15.36
C GLN A 36 7.03 4.30 14.31
N TYR A 37 6.81 3.05 14.66
CA TYR A 37 6.51 1.99 13.72
C TYR A 37 5.33 2.29 12.81
N GLU A 38 4.19 2.76 13.34
CA GLU A 38 3.00 3.08 12.55
C GLU A 38 3.26 4.19 11.54
N HIS A 39 4.03 5.20 11.93
CA HIS A 39 4.42 6.29 11.06
C HIS A 39 5.31 5.78 9.90
N ILE A 40 6.31 4.95 10.22
CA ILE A 40 7.20 4.35 9.23
C ILE A 40 6.41 3.47 8.24
N LEU A 41 5.51 2.63 8.75
CA LEU A 41 4.64 1.78 7.92
C LEU A 41 3.80 2.63 6.98
N SER A 42 3.14 3.67 7.48
CA SER A 42 2.32 4.60 6.70
C SER A 42 3.14 5.29 5.60
N LEU A 43 4.36 5.75 5.91
CA LEU A 43 5.27 6.34 4.93
C LEU A 43 5.65 5.34 3.82
N CYS A 44 5.98 4.09 4.18
CA CYS A 44 6.32 3.06 3.20
C CYS A 44 5.13 2.73 2.28
N ILE A 45 3.93 2.66 2.84
CA ILE A 45 2.69 2.44 2.06
C ILE A 45 2.44 3.58 1.08
N SER A 46 2.65 4.82 1.50
CA SER A 46 2.41 6.01 0.67
C SER A 46 3.39 6.20 -0.49
N LYS A 47 4.57 5.55 -0.43
CA LYS A 47 5.64 5.69 -1.44
C LYS A 47 5.29 5.15 -2.82
N ASN A 48 4.39 4.16 -2.90
CA ASN A 48 4.00 3.54 -4.16
C ASN A 48 2.55 3.07 -4.10
N ARG A 49 1.94 2.85 -5.28
CA ARG A 49 0.66 2.15 -5.40
C ARG A 49 0.91 0.65 -5.43
N TRP A 50 1.00 0.05 -4.25
CA TRP A 50 1.29 -1.37 -4.09
C TRP A 50 0.13 -2.25 -4.56
N ASN A 51 0.38 -3.14 -5.51
CA ASN A 51 -0.64 -4.04 -6.07
C ASN A 51 -1.15 -5.06 -5.05
N PHE A 52 -0.29 -5.55 -4.15
CA PHE A 52 -0.68 -6.55 -3.15
C PHE A 52 -1.68 -6.03 -2.10
N PHE A 53 -1.88 -4.71 -1.98
CA PHE A 53 -2.95 -4.10 -1.19
C PHE A 53 -4.21 -3.80 -2.00
N THR A 54 -4.17 -3.98 -3.32
CA THR A 54 -5.30 -3.68 -4.19
C THR A 54 -6.28 -4.86 -4.23
N ALA A 55 -7.55 -4.57 -4.09
CA ALA A 55 -8.65 -5.51 -4.28
C ALA A 55 -9.66 -4.98 -5.27
N GLN A 56 -10.39 -5.91 -5.87
CA GLN A 56 -11.47 -5.62 -6.81
C GLN A 56 -12.73 -6.33 -6.32
N THR A 57 -13.87 -5.65 -6.40
CA THR A 57 -15.15 -6.23 -6.03
C THR A 57 -16.31 -5.55 -6.75
N GLU A 58 -17.36 -6.31 -7.01
CA GLU A 58 -18.65 -5.79 -7.39
C GLU A 58 -19.38 -5.29 -6.14
N LEU A 59 -20.01 -4.13 -6.23
CA LEU A 59 -20.79 -3.57 -5.14
C LEU A 59 -22.29 -3.90 -5.33
N THR A 60 -22.95 -4.23 -4.25
CA THR A 60 -24.41 -4.36 -4.22
C THR A 60 -25.02 -2.99 -3.98
N GLY A 61 -25.86 -2.54 -4.93
CA GLY A 61 -26.49 -1.23 -4.89
C GLY A 61 -27.99 -1.30 -4.60
N GLU A 62 -28.49 -0.17 -4.17
CA GLU A 62 -29.91 0.12 -3.97
C GLU A 62 -30.30 1.35 -4.77
N GLU A 63 -31.56 1.44 -5.19
CA GLU A 63 -32.10 2.66 -5.81
C GLU A 63 -32.08 3.82 -4.82
N ASN A 64 -31.76 5.01 -5.32
CA ASN A 64 -31.66 6.22 -4.51
C ASN A 64 -32.51 7.34 -5.14
N GLU A 65 -33.30 8.04 -4.33
CA GLU A 65 -34.19 9.13 -4.77
C GLU A 65 -33.47 10.51 -4.84
N GLY A 66 -32.12 10.52 -4.64
CA GLY A 66 -31.33 11.75 -4.61
C GLY A 66 -30.80 12.20 -5.97
N LYS A 67 -29.68 12.91 -5.95
CA LYS A 67 -28.95 13.42 -7.15
C LYS A 67 -28.53 12.29 -8.10
N TYR A 68 -28.16 11.14 -7.56
CA TYR A 68 -27.76 9.93 -8.29
C TYR A 68 -28.82 8.86 -8.14
N LYS A 69 -28.98 8.01 -9.15
CA LYS A 69 -30.03 6.97 -9.18
C LYS A 69 -29.74 5.78 -8.28
N TYR A 70 -28.46 5.51 -8.00
CA TYR A 70 -28.04 4.35 -7.22
C TYR A 70 -27.06 4.75 -6.13
N LYS A 71 -27.12 4.05 -5.00
CA LYS A 71 -26.16 4.10 -3.90
C LYS A 71 -25.60 2.71 -3.64
N TYR A 72 -24.32 2.64 -3.34
CA TYR A 72 -23.56 1.42 -3.14
C TYR A 72 -22.82 1.48 -1.82
N LYS A 73 -22.94 0.44 -0.99
CA LYS A 73 -22.17 0.34 0.25
C LYS A 73 -20.76 -0.14 -0.08
N VAL A 74 -19.75 0.62 0.36
CA VAL A 74 -18.35 0.24 0.15
C VAL A 74 -17.87 -0.77 1.20
N PRO A 75 -16.86 -1.62 0.88
CA PRO A 75 -16.28 -2.57 1.82
C PRO A 75 -15.72 -1.89 3.06
N ALA A 76 -15.93 -2.50 4.23
CA ALA A 76 -15.46 -1.96 5.51
C ALA A 76 -13.91 -1.92 5.63
N ASP A 77 -13.22 -2.76 4.84
CA ASP A 77 -11.77 -2.82 4.75
C ASP A 77 -11.16 -1.86 3.72
N MET A 78 -12.01 -1.07 3.03
CA MET A 78 -11.52 -0.07 2.07
C MET A 78 -10.86 1.11 2.78
N GLU A 79 -9.62 1.39 2.41
CA GLU A 79 -8.87 2.57 2.87
C GLU A 79 -8.88 3.69 1.83
N VAL A 80 -8.64 3.34 0.56
CA VAL A 80 -8.60 4.29 -0.55
C VAL A 80 -9.27 3.69 -1.77
N LEU A 81 -10.21 4.45 -2.35
CA LEU A 81 -10.80 4.12 -3.65
C LEU A 81 -9.81 4.50 -4.77
N ASN A 82 -9.51 3.54 -5.65
CA ASN A 82 -8.64 3.79 -6.80
C ASN A 82 -9.44 4.12 -8.06
N ASN A 83 -10.40 3.26 -8.44
CA ASN A 83 -11.22 3.44 -9.62
C ASN A 83 -12.63 2.88 -9.40
N VAL A 84 -13.59 3.38 -10.19
CA VAL A 84 -14.97 2.91 -10.26
C VAL A 84 -15.30 2.56 -11.71
N TYR A 85 -15.96 1.42 -11.92
CA TYR A 85 -16.30 0.90 -13.25
C TYR A 85 -17.79 0.55 -13.32
N SER A 86 -18.39 0.69 -14.52
CA SER A 86 -19.79 0.34 -14.80
C SER A 86 -19.99 -1.10 -15.26
N ASP A 87 -18.93 -1.75 -15.68
CA ASP A 87 -18.89 -3.11 -16.17
C ASP A 87 -17.60 -3.80 -15.70
N GLU A 88 -17.45 -5.06 -15.89
CA GLU A 88 -16.36 -5.93 -15.41
C GLU A 88 -14.94 -5.31 -15.54
N TYR A 89 -14.74 -4.11 -14.95
CA TYR A 89 -13.48 -3.34 -14.91
C TYR A 89 -13.01 -2.78 -16.26
N GLU A 90 -13.89 -2.63 -17.24
CA GLU A 90 -13.54 -2.10 -18.56
C GLU A 90 -13.82 -0.60 -18.67
N THR A 91 -15.04 -0.17 -18.33
CA THR A 91 -15.48 1.21 -18.51
C THR A 91 -15.46 1.99 -17.20
N THR A 92 -14.57 2.95 -17.08
CA THR A 92 -14.44 3.80 -15.88
C THR A 92 -15.62 4.76 -15.76
N ILE A 93 -16.25 4.84 -14.60
CA ILE A 93 -17.27 5.83 -14.27
C ILE A 93 -16.58 7.13 -13.89
N ALA A 94 -16.81 8.20 -14.65
CA ALA A 94 -16.27 9.52 -14.36
C ALA A 94 -17.11 10.33 -13.35
N SER A 95 -18.42 10.04 -13.27
CA SER A 95 -19.37 10.76 -12.42
C SER A 95 -19.81 9.87 -11.25
N PHE A 96 -19.19 10.06 -10.12
CA PHE A 96 -19.59 9.45 -8.84
C PHE A 96 -19.24 10.38 -7.69
N GLU A 97 -19.90 10.19 -6.57
CA GLU A 97 -19.58 10.86 -5.30
C GLU A 97 -19.46 9.82 -4.19
N MET A 98 -18.51 10.05 -3.27
CA MET A 98 -18.42 9.28 -2.04
C MET A 98 -18.85 10.12 -0.85
N TYR A 99 -19.81 9.62 -0.11
CA TYR A 99 -20.30 10.30 1.07
C TYR A 99 -20.69 9.30 2.17
N ARG A 100 -20.19 9.49 3.39
CA ARG A 100 -20.49 8.67 4.58
C ARG A 100 -20.29 7.15 4.41
N GLY A 101 -19.30 6.74 3.63
CA GLY A 101 -19.01 5.31 3.39
C GLY A 101 -19.94 4.65 2.37
N GLU A 102 -20.63 5.46 1.58
CA GLU A 102 -21.43 5.02 0.43
C GLU A 102 -20.93 5.70 -0.84
N LEU A 103 -21.03 5.01 -1.95
CA LEU A 103 -20.70 5.50 -3.30
C LEU A 103 -22.00 5.72 -4.06
N TYR A 104 -22.14 6.89 -4.67
CA TYR A 104 -23.32 7.32 -5.41
C TYR A 104 -22.97 7.48 -6.89
N THR A 105 -23.77 6.89 -7.79
CA THR A 105 -23.60 6.98 -9.24
C THR A 105 -24.92 6.72 -9.97
N ASP A 106 -24.99 7.06 -11.25
CA ASP A 106 -26.14 6.74 -12.12
C ASP A 106 -26.04 5.37 -12.79
N SER A 107 -24.94 4.65 -12.61
CA SER A 107 -24.77 3.31 -13.14
C SER A 107 -25.50 2.28 -12.29
N ASN A 108 -26.21 1.34 -12.94
CA ASN A 108 -26.93 0.26 -12.29
C ASN A 108 -26.04 -0.92 -11.88
N LYS A 109 -24.76 -0.90 -12.29
CA LYS A 109 -23.71 -1.80 -11.85
C LYS A 109 -22.50 -0.99 -11.43
N CYS A 110 -21.84 -1.42 -10.39
CA CYS A 110 -20.68 -0.73 -9.86
C CYS A 110 -19.62 -1.74 -9.41
N TYR A 111 -18.48 -1.67 -10.06
CA TYR A 111 -17.27 -2.41 -9.70
C TYR A 111 -16.24 -1.41 -9.21
N ILE A 112 -15.53 -1.75 -8.16
CA ILE A 112 -14.48 -0.88 -7.63
C ILE A 112 -13.13 -1.59 -7.58
N ASP A 113 -12.11 -0.78 -7.81
CA ASP A 113 -10.70 -1.10 -7.55
C ASP A 113 -10.25 -0.24 -6.36
N TYR A 114 -9.89 -0.87 -5.25
CA TYR A 114 -9.62 -0.16 -4.01
C TYR A 114 -8.40 -0.72 -3.26
N ARG A 115 -7.82 0.11 -2.42
CA ARG A 115 -6.76 -0.31 -1.50
C ARG A 115 -7.38 -0.74 -0.18
N LYS A 116 -7.04 -1.98 0.23
CA LYS A 116 -7.44 -2.53 1.53
C LYS A 116 -6.65 -1.88 2.65
N LYS A 117 -7.28 -1.84 3.83
CA LYS A 117 -6.57 -1.57 5.08
C LYS A 117 -5.46 -2.59 5.28
N VAL A 118 -4.28 -2.08 5.63
CA VAL A 118 -3.09 -2.91 5.82
C VAL A 118 -3.21 -3.78 7.05
N CYS A 119 -2.89 -5.08 6.88
CA CYS A 119 -2.67 -6.02 7.97
C CYS A 119 -1.24 -6.58 7.82
N GLU A 120 -0.42 -6.49 8.86
CA GLU A 120 0.98 -6.91 8.83
C GLU A 120 1.18 -8.38 8.49
N GLU A 121 0.19 -9.21 8.76
CA GLU A 121 0.23 -10.65 8.44
C GLU A 121 0.26 -10.92 6.93
N ASN A 122 -0.28 -10.00 6.14
CA ASN A 122 -0.45 -10.11 4.70
C ASN A 122 0.57 -9.30 3.89
N LEU A 123 1.61 -8.75 4.54
CA LEU A 123 2.65 -8.00 3.85
C LEU A 123 3.47 -8.91 2.93
N ALA A 124 3.68 -8.48 1.69
CA ALA A 124 4.54 -9.18 0.76
C ALA A 124 6.01 -9.17 1.24
N PRO A 125 6.78 -10.26 1.05
CA PRO A 125 8.16 -10.34 1.53
C PRO A 125 9.07 -9.21 1.04
N TYR A 126 8.93 -8.80 -0.21
CA TYR A 126 9.70 -7.68 -0.78
C TYR A 126 9.35 -6.34 -0.11
N PHE A 127 8.08 -6.13 0.27
CA PHE A 127 7.67 -4.94 1.00
C PHE A 127 8.19 -4.95 2.44
N VAL A 128 8.21 -6.11 3.08
CA VAL A 128 8.79 -6.26 4.43
C VAL A 128 10.27 -5.90 4.45
N GLU A 129 11.04 -6.30 3.43
CA GLU A 129 12.45 -5.94 3.32
C GLU A 129 12.66 -4.44 3.13
N PHE A 130 11.85 -3.82 2.27
CA PHE A 130 11.82 -2.36 2.10
C PHE A 130 11.46 -1.64 3.40
N LEU A 131 10.41 -2.08 4.10
CA LEU A 131 9.96 -1.53 5.39
C LEU A 131 11.05 -1.66 6.47
N ARG A 132 11.71 -2.84 6.55
CA ARG A 132 12.81 -3.10 7.48
C ARG A 132 13.96 -2.11 7.30
N LEU A 133 14.45 -1.97 6.08
CA LEU A 133 15.59 -1.10 5.76
C LEU A 133 15.25 0.37 5.91
N THR A 134 14.04 0.78 5.52
CA THR A 134 13.57 2.15 5.70
C THR A 134 13.41 2.48 7.18
N GLY A 135 12.82 1.57 7.97
CA GLY A 135 12.69 1.74 9.42
C GLY A 135 14.04 1.81 10.11
N ALA A 136 14.97 0.93 9.76
CA ALA A 136 16.33 0.97 10.29
C ALA A 136 17.05 2.28 9.95
N TYR A 137 16.96 2.77 8.72
CA TYR A 137 17.50 4.07 8.32
C TYR A 137 16.92 5.22 9.15
N MET A 138 15.58 5.31 9.24
CA MET A 138 14.90 6.41 9.94
C MET A 138 15.20 6.45 11.44
N LEU A 139 15.44 5.30 12.06
CA LEU A 139 15.70 5.19 13.49
C LEU A 139 17.19 5.14 13.83
N CYS A 140 18.08 4.96 12.86
CA CYS A 140 19.53 4.77 13.07
C CYS A 140 20.13 5.87 13.92
N HIS A 141 19.91 7.12 13.54
CA HIS A 141 20.49 8.27 14.27
C HIS A 141 20.02 8.34 15.74
N GLN A 142 18.75 8.03 15.99
CA GLN A 142 18.17 8.10 17.34
C GLN A 142 18.63 6.93 18.25
N ILE A 143 18.92 5.78 17.66
CA ILE A 143 19.26 4.56 18.41
C ILE A 143 20.77 4.38 18.53
N THR A 144 21.52 4.56 17.45
CA THR A 144 22.97 4.28 17.44
C THR A 144 23.83 5.53 17.40
N GLY A 145 23.34 6.64 16.85
CA GLY A 145 24.15 7.83 16.58
C GLY A 145 25.19 7.67 15.49
N ASP A 146 25.25 6.50 14.81
CA ASP A 146 26.25 6.17 13.80
C ASP A 146 25.83 6.69 12.42
N LYS A 147 26.54 7.71 11.95
CA LYS A 147 26.25 8.36 10.65
C LYS A 147 26.67 7.51 9.45
N ASP A 148 27.70 6.70 9.58
CA ASP A 148 28.19 5.86 8.49
C ASP A 148 27.20 4.72 8.26
N LEU A 149 26.69 4.12 9.34
CA LEU A 149 25.63 3.13 9.29
C LEU A 149 24.34 3.74 8.73
N GLU A 150 23.95 4.96 9.15
CA GLU A 150 22.78 5.66 8.65
C GLU A 150 22.86 5.86 7.13
N GLN A 151 24.00 6.31 6.60
CA GLN A 151 24.20 6.51 5.17
C GLN A 151 24.15 5.19 4.40
N ALA A 152 24.76 4.12 4.93
CA ALA A 152 24.71 2.79 4.34
C ALA A 152 23.27 2.23 4.30
N LEU A 153 22.50 2.41 5.39
CA LEU A 153 21.10 1.99 5.47
C LEU A 153 20.20 2.81 4.52
N TYR A 154 20.47 4.10 4.36
CA TYR A 154 19.78 4.92 3.38
C TYR A 154 19.96 4.38 1.97
N ALA A 155 21.18 4.12 1.53
CA ALA A 155 21.46 3.56 0.20
C ALA A 155 20.76 2.20 -0.01
N LYS A 156 20.83 1.31 1.00
CA LYS A 156 20.13 0.02 0.97
C LYS A 156 18.60 0.18 0.92
N SER A 157 18.02 1.14 1.63
CA SER A 157 16.58 1.39 1.62
C SER A 157 16.08 1.88 0.26
N GLN A 158 16.86 2.70 -0.44
CA GLN A 158 16.54 3.14 -1.80
C GLN A 158 16.59 1.97 -2.79
N GLN A 159 17.61 1.12 -2.69
CA GLN A 159 17.69 -0.07 -3.51
C GLN A 159 16.52 -1.03 -3.25
N ALA A 160 16.20 -1.29 -1.99
CA ALA A 160 15.07 -2.14 -1.61
C ALA A 160 13.72 -1.59 -2.11
N PHE A 161 13.55 -0.27 -2.13
CA PHE A 161 12.36 0.36 -2.72
C PHE A 161 12.24 0.06 -4.22
N ILE A 162 13.33 0.19 -4.97
CA ILE A 162 13.35 -0.10 -6.42
C ILE A 162 13.01 -1.56 -6.67
N GLU A 163 13.65 -2.48 -5.93
CA GLU A 163 13.43 -3.92 -6.05
C GLU A 163 12.00 -4.32 -5.66
N ALA A 164 11.49 -3.78 -4.55
CA ALA A 164 10.13 -4.03 -4.10
C ALA A 164 9.10 -3.52 -5.12
N SER A 165 9.29 -2.32 -5.66
CA SER A 165 8.41 -1.74 -6.67
C SER A 165 8.43 -2.56 -7.96
N ALA A 166 9.58 -3.05 -8.39
CA ALA A 166 9.70 -3.92 -9.56
C ALA A 166 9.00 -5.26 -9.33
N ALA A 167 9.19 -5.89 -8.17
CA ALA A 167 8.56 -7.16 -7.81
C ALA A 167 7.03 -7.04 -7.72
N ASP A 168 6.53 -5.93 -7.18
CA ASP A 168 5.11 -5.64 -7.09
C ASP A 168 4.47 -5.43 -8.47
N ASN A 169 5.15 -4.72 -9.36
CA ASN A 169 4.67 -4.46 -10.71
C ASN A 169 4.58 -5.74 -11.56
N LEU A 170 5.46 -6.73 -11.33
CA LEU A 170 5.41 -8.02 -12.02
C LEU A 170 4.16 -8.85 -11.68
N GLN A 171 3.46 -8.55 -10.59
CA GLN A 171 2.24 -9.25 -10.20
C GLN A 171 1.01 -8.81 -11.00
N LYS A 172 1.09 -7.70 -11.73
CA LYS A 172 0.02 -7.21 -12.59
C LYS A 172 0.43 -7.38 -14.05
N PRO A 173 -0.33 -8.12 -14.87
CA PRO A 173 -0.02 -8.24 -16.28
C PRO A 173 -0.03 -6.85 -16.92
N ILE A 174 1.03 -6.54 -17.66
CA ILE A 174 1.11 -5.32 -18.45
C ILE A 174 0.01 -5.44 -19.51
N ARG A 175 -0.99 -4.57 -19.45
CA ARG A 175 -1.93 -4.42 -20.56
C ARG A 175 -1.12 -3.88 -21.74
N VAL A 176 -0.90 -4.72 -22.73
CA VAL A 176 -0.34 -4.27 -24.02
C VAL A 176 -1.33 -3.24 -24.56
N ILE A 177 -0.90 -1.99 -24.66
CA ILE A 177 -1.67 -0.97 -25.38
C ILE A 177 -1.66 -1.46 -26.83
N ASP A 178 -2.81 -1.92 -27.33
CA ASP A 178 -2.95 -2.27 -28.73
C ASP A 178 -2.84 -0.99 -29.56
N CYS A 179 -1.63 -0.76 -30.07
CA CYS A 179 -1.33 0.39 -30.94
C CYS A 179 -1.95 0.24 -32.34
N GLY A 180 -2.83 -0.72 -32.55
CA GLY A 180 -3.49 -0.97 -33.86
C GLY A 180 -4.25 0.23 -34.40
N VAL A 181 -4.75 1.12 -33.53
CA VAL A 181 -5.41 2.37 -33.95
C VAL A 181 -4.43 3.33 -34.66
N PHE A 182 -3.16 3.35 -34.27
CA PHE A 182 -2.16 4.21 -34.88
C PHE A 182 -1.50 3.60 -36.12
N ALA A 183 -1.55 2.29 -36.31
CA ALA A 183 -1.02 1.64 -37.52
C ALA A 183 -1.86 1.92 -38.75
N ASN A 184 -3.16 2.18 -38.61
CA ASN A 184 -4.09 2.46 -39.73
C ASN A 184 -4.01 3.90 -40.25
N ILE A 185 -3.37 4.84 -39.55
CA ILE A 185 -3.22 6.24 -39.99
C ILE A 185 -2.08 6.39 -41.02
N ARG A 186 -1.24 5.39 -41.17
CA ARG A 186 -0.04 5.46 -42.02
C ARG A 186 -0.23 5.00 -43.46
N ASN A 187 -1.43 4.58 -43.85
CA ASN A 187 -1.79 4.07 -45.19
C ASN A 187 -2.74 4.99 -45.95
N TRP A 188 -2.58 6.32 -45.84
CA TRP A 188 -3.22 7.32 -46.71
C TRP A 188 -2.15 8.14 -47.42
#